data_3e42bb430e0bf6e8f3a084b4dda768ec
#
_entry.id   3e42bb430e0bf6e8f3a084b4dda768ec
#
_cell.length_a   1.000
_cell.length_b   1.000
_cell.length_c   1.000
_cell.angle_alpha   90.00
_cell.angle_beta   90.00
_cell.angle_gamma   90.00
#
_symmetry.space_group_name_H-M   'P 1'
#
loop_
_entity.id
_entity.type
_entity.pdbx_description
1 polymer ?
#
loop_
_entity_poly.entity_id
_entity_poly.type
_entity_poly.pdbx_seq_one_letter_code
_entity_poly.pdbx_strand_id
1 'polypeptide(L)'
;ALPILLRGVITSIRKEIESLGGEVHFNTALTGFERRDGQLVGIQTTDGAFPCEALVFAVGHSARDTFGMLMDSGLVLECKPFSVGFRAEHLQSEIEKSLYHEAAGHPALPRGEYQLSQHVEKRCVYTFCMCPGGQVVASASEKGRVVTNGMSYHARSGRNANAAVVVSVGGEDFGNDPRKAIAFQRELEARAYAAGRPGGEYAAPAENIQSFLEGRGRLNIGRVRPTYDRGVVAADLGALLPTELADTLRAGLRAYERKIAGYTAPEAILTGLET
;
A
#
# COMPACT_ATOMS: atom_id res chain seq x y z
N ALA A 1 -17.33 -1.93 -12.71
CA ALA A 1 -17.70 -3.33 -12.91
C ALA A 1 -16.93 -4.27 -11.98
N LEU A 2 -15.62 -4.07 -11.76
CA LEU A 2 -14.84 -4.93 -10.85
C LEU A 2 -15.38 -4.97 -9.42
N PRO A 3 -15.79 -3.87 -8.76
CA PRO A 3 -16.35 -3.97 -7.42
C PRO A 3 -17.63 -4.81 -7.36
N ILE A 4 -18.45 -4.81 -8.42
CA ILE A 4 -19.67 -5.61 -8.48
C ILE A 4 -19.33 -7.08 -8.75
N LEU A 5 -18.42 -7.35 -9.67
CA LEU A 5 -17.95 -8.71 -9.97
C LEU A 5 -17.23 -9.33 -8.78
N LEU A 6 -16.32 -8.60 -8.14
CA LEU A 6 -15.57 -9.09 -6.98
C LEU A 6 -16.50 -9.39 -5.80
N ARG A 7 -17.49 -8.54 -5.52
CA ARG A 7 -18.50 -8.81 -4.50
C ARG A 7 -19.29 -10.09 -4.82
N GLY A 8 -19.66 -10.29 -6.09
CA GLY A 8 -20.31 -11.51 -6.56
C GLY A 8 -19.45 -12.74 -6.33
N VAL A 9 -18.18 -12.68 -6.70
CA VAL A 9 -17.21 -13.78 -6.51
C VAL A 9 -17.07 -14.15 -5.03
N ILE A 10 -16.84 -13.15 -4.15
CA ILE A 10 -16.69 -13.38 -2.70
C ILE A 10 -17.98 -13.97 -2.12
N THR A 11 -19.14 -13.47 -2.55
CA THR A 11 -20.44 -14.02 -2.12
C THR A 11 -20.61 -15.47 -2.57
N SER A 12 -20.19 -15.80 -3.80
CA SER A 12 -20.25 -17.16 -4.34
C SER A 12 -19.32 -18.10 -3.60
N ILE A 13 -18.08 -17.68 -3.30
CA ILE A 13 -17.13 -18.47 -2.50
C ILE A 13 -17.71 -18.77 -1.11
N ARG A 14 -18.28 -17.76 -0.44
CA ARG A 14 -18.93 -18.00 0.86
C ARG A 14 -20.06 -19.00 0.77
N LYS A 15 -20.96 -18.86 -0.19
CA LYS A 15 -22.05 -19.80 -0.40
C LYS A 15 -21.57 -21.21 -0.69
N GLU A 16 -20.48 -21.36 -1.41
CA GLU A 16 -19.85 -22.65 -1.67
C GLU A 16 -19.32 -23.30 -0.39
N ILE A 17 -18.62 -22.52 0.45
CA ILE A 17 -18.19 -22.99 1.78
C ILE A 17 -19.37 -23.49 2.60
N GLU A 18 -20.45 -22.69 2.68
CA GLU A 18 -21.67 -23.04 3.42
C GLU A 18 -22.35 -24.28 2.83
N SER A 19 -22.40 -24.42 1.50
CA SER A 19 -23.01 -25.58 0.82
C SER A 19 -22.25 -26.89 1.05
N LEU A 20 -20.95 -26.79 1.31
CA LEU A 20 -20.08 -27.93 1.62
C LEU A 20 -20.07 -28.26 3.13
N GLY A 21 -20.90 -27.61 3.94
CA GLY A 21 -21.00 -27.84 5.39
C GLY A 21 -20.04 -27.02 6.23
N GLY A 22 -19.32 -26.06 5.63
CA GLY A 22 -18.52 -25.09 6.36
C GLY A 22 -19.38 -23.98 6.98
N GLU A 23 -18.81 -23.27 7.97
CA GLU A 23 -19.46 -22.15 8.64
C GLU A 23 -18.67 -20.86 8.42
N VAL A 24 -19.38 -19.74 8.35
CA VAL A 24 -18.78 -18.39 8.24
C VAL A 24 -19.31 -17.52 9.37
N HIS A 25 -18.46 -17.18 10.30
CA HIS A 25 -18.79 -16.36 11.46
C HIS A 25 -18.33 -14.92 11.26
N PHE A 26 -19.28 -13.98 11.22
CA PHE A 26 -19.00 -12.54 11.15
C PHE A 26 -18.92 -11.93 12.55
N ASN A 27 -18.21 -10.82 12.67
CA ASN A 27 -18.00 -10.11 13.93
C ASN A 27 -17.35 -10.99 15.03
N THR A 28 -16.65 -12.02 14.62
CA THR A 28 -16.04 -13.03 15.48
C THR A 28 -14.52 -12.94 15.31
N ALA A 29 -13.87 -12.23 16.22
CA ALA A 29 -12.42 -12.04 16.21
C ALA A 29 -11.73 -13.15 17.00
N LEU A 30 -10.64 -13.70 16.46
CA LEU A 30 -9.76 -14.61 17.18
C LEU A 30 -9.05 -13.85 18.30
N THR A 31 -9.15 -14.36 19.54
CA THR A 31 -8.53 -13.77 20.74
C THR A 31 -7.45 -14.67 21.34
N GLY A 32 -7.40 -15.94 20.95
CA GLY A 32 -6.41 -16.87 21.45
C GLY A 32 -6.59 -18.26 20.88
N PHE A 33 -5.71 -19.17 21.30
CA PHE A 33 -5.79 -20.59 20.98
C PHE A 33 -5.34 -21.44 22.15
N GLU A 34 -5.88 -22.64 22.26
CA GLU A 34 -5.58 -23.58 23.30
C GLU A 34 -4.71 -24.73 22.78
N ARG A 35 -3.68 -25.06 23.55
CA ARG A 35 -2.79 -26.20 23.26
C ARG A 35 -2.78 -27.14 24.45
N ARG A 36 -2.78 -28.46 24.19
CA ARG A 36 -2.61 -29.51 25.16
C ARG A 36 -1.54 -30.47 24.65
N ASP A 37 -0.50 -30.70 25.42
CA ASP A 37 0.64 -31.54 25.06
C ASP A 37 1.30 -31.15 23.71
N GLY A 38 1.37 -29.84 23.44
CA GLY A 38 1.94 -29.27 22.22
C GLY A 38 1.01 -29.29 21.00
N GLN A 39 -0.17 -29.90 21.09
CA GLN A 39 -1.16 -29.93 20.01
C GLN A 39 -2.23 -28.87 20.19
N LEU A 40 -2.69 -28.30 19.06
CA LEU A 40 -3.84 -27.39 19.05
C LEU A 40 -5.10 -28.20 19.34
N VAL A 41 -5.89 -27.75 20.31
CA VAL A 41 -7.16 -28.38 20.69
C VAL A 41 -8.36 -27.45 20.53
N GLY A 42 -8.13 -26.15 20.34
CA GLY A 42 -9.21 -25.20 20.16
C GLY A 42 -8.73 -23.77 19.96
N ILE A 43 -9.66 -22.91 19.61
CA ILE A 43 -9.47 -21.46 19.48
C ILE A 43 -10.43 -20.73 20.42
N GLN A 44 -10.02 -19.55 20.85
CA GLN A 44 -10.84 -18.59 21.60
C GLN A 44 -11.17 -17.42 20.70
N THR A 45 -12.43 -16.99 20.73
CA THR A 45 -12.91 -15.86 19.92
C THR A 45 -13.77 -14.93 20.79
N THR A 46 -14.14 -13.79 20.23
CA THR A 46 -15.08 -12.86 20.89
C THR A 46 -16.49 -13.46 21.02
N ASP A 47 -16.82 -14.54 20.31
CA ASP A 47 -18.12 -15.21 20.32
C ASP A 47 -18.08 -16.60 20.99
N GLY A 48 -16.99 -16.94 21.66
CA GLY A 48 -16.82 -18.19 22.39
C GLY A 48 -15.61 -18.99 21.94
N ALA A 49 -15.55 -20.23 22.44
CA ALA A 49 -14.48 -21.17 22.11
C ALA A 49 -14.96 -22.22 21.09
N PHE A 50 -14.08 -22.56 20.14
CA PHE A 50 -14.35 -23.56 19.12
C PHE A 50 -13.25 -24.64 19.19
N PRO A 51 -13.60 -25.93 19.22
CA PRO A 51 -12.61 -27.00 19.11
C PRO A 51 -12.06 -27.03 17.68
N CYS A 52 -10.75 -27.15 17.57
CA CYS A 52 -10.10 -27.36 16.27
C CYS A 52 -8.72 -28.00 16.44
N GLU A 53 -8.29 -28.79 15.48
CA GLU A 53 -7.01 -29.47 15.44
C GLU A 53 -6.01 -28.74 14.52
N ALA A 54 -6.50 -27.87 13.65
CA ALA A 54 -5.69 -27.09 12.73
C ALA A 54 -6.25 -25.67 12.58
N LEU A 55 -5.38 -24.67 12.49
CA LEU A 55 -5.73 -23.26 12.34
C LEU A 55 -4.90 -22.63 11.23
N VAL A 56 -5.58 -22.01 10.26
CA VAL A 56 -4.96 -21.26 9.17
C VAL A 56 -5.12 -19.77 9.43
N PHE A 57 -3.99 -19.07 9.56
CA PHE A 57 -3.97 -17.61 9.66
C PHE A 57 -3.90 -16.99 8.26
N ALA A 58 -4.97 -16.35 7.83
CA ALA A 58 -5.05 -15.62 6.56
C ALA A 58 -5.50 -14.16 6.79
N VAL A 59 -4.94 -13.53 7.84
CA VAL A 59 -5.39 -12.25 8.41
C VAL A 59 -4.86 -11.01 7.69
N GLY A 60 -3.94 -11.19 6.73
CA GLY A 60 -3.29 -10.09 6.02
C GLY A 60 -2.20 -9.39 6.85
N HIS A 61 -1.46 -8.49 6.20
CA HIS A 61 -0.27 -7.85 6.80
C HIS A 61 -0.59 -6.82 7.89
N SER A 62 -1.81 -6.32 7.93
CA SER A 62 -2.22 -5.24 8.86
C SER A 62 -2.87 -5.74 10.16
N ALA A 63 -2.97 -7.06 10.36
CA ALA A 63 -3.53 -7.66 11.58
C ALA A 63 -2.51 -7.66 12.74
N ARG A 64 -2.09 -6.47 13.13
CA ARG A 64 -1.01 -6.25 14.10
C ARG A 64 -1.38 -6.68 15.53
N ASP A 65 -2.65 -6.63 15.86
CA ASP A 65 -3.24 -7.20 17.07
C ASP A 65 -3.08 -8.72 17.11
N THR A 66 -3.41 -9.40 16.02
CA THR A 66 -3.21 -10.86 15.89
C THR A 66 -1.72 -11.22 15.99
N PHE A 67 -0.83 -10.50 15.33
CA PHE A 67 0.62 -10.74 15.48
C PHE A 67 1.09 -10.54 16.91
N GLY A 68 0.57 -9.51 17.60
CA GLY A 68 0.83 -9.30 19.04
C GLY A 68 0.39 -10.50 19.86
N MET A 69 -0.83 -10.97 19.69
CA MET A 69 -1.40 -12.13 20.38
C MET A 69 -0.57 -13.41 20.13
N LEU A 70 -0.12 -13.64 18.89
CA LEU A 70 0.72 -14.81 18.55
C LEU A 70 2.06 -14.77 19.27
N MET A 71 2.73 -13.61 19.30
CA MET A 71 4.00 -13.43 20.02
C MET A 71 3.82 -13.58 21.53
N ASP A 72 2.73 -13.03 22.09
CA ASP A 72 2.41 -13.15 23.53
C ASP A 72 2.07 -14.59 23.93
N SER A 73 1.58 -15.40 22.98
CA SER A 73 1.34 -16.83 23.14
C SER A 73 2.60 -17.70 22.99
N GLY A 74 3.78 -17.07 22.83
CA GLY A 74 5.07 -17.76 22.74
C GLY A 74 5.39 -18.34 21.35
N LEU A 75 4.67 -17.92 20.29
CA LEU A 75 5.04 -18.26 18.92
C LEU A 75 6.18 -17.38 18.45
N VAL A 76 7.15 -17.98 17.78
CA VAL A 76 8.27 -17.27 17.18
C VAL A 76 7.84 -16.75 15.81
N LEU A 77 7.86 -15.43 15.64
CA LEU A 77 7.65 -14.76 14.36
C LEU A 77 8.99 -14.25 13.82
N GLU A 78 9.18 -14.37 12.54
CA GLU A 78 10.34 -13.85 11.84
C GLU A 78 9.98 -12.57 11.07
N CYS A 79 10.87 -11.57 11.11
CA CYS A 79 10.75 -10.39 10.28
C CYS A 79 11.07 -10.74 8.83
N LYS A 80 10.16 -10.41 7.92
CA LYS A 80 10.46 -10.39 6.48
C LYS A 80 10.67 -8.95 6.00
N PRO A 81 11.55 -8.73 5.03
CA PRO A 81 11.64 -7.43 4.37
C PRO A 81 10.28 -7.01 3.81
N PHE A 82 9.99 -5.73 3.90
CA PHE A 82 8.82 -5.11 3.26
C PHE A 82 9.25 -3.80 2.58
N SER A 83 8.34 -2.97 2.16
CA SER A 83 8.70 -1.74 1.47
C SER A 83 7.81 -0.59 1.89
N VAL A 84 8.39 0.61 1.86
CA VAL A 84 7.71 1.84 2.23
C VAL A 84 7.94 2.90 1.15
N GLY A 85 6.98 3.79 0.97
CA GLY A 85 7.10 4.87 0.01
C GLY A 85 5.80 5.62 -0.24
N PHE A 86 5.52 5.95 -1.50
CA PHE A 86 4.42 6.84 -1.86
C PHE A 86 3.72 6.37 -3.14
N ARG A 87 2.46 6.76 -3.34
CA ARG A 87 1.74 6.60 -4.59
C ARG A 87 2.09 7.73 -5.55
N ALA A 88 2.67 7.39 -6.70
CA ALA A 88 2.90 8.32 -7.79
C ALA A 88 1.70 8.34 -8.73
N GLU A 89 1.18 9.53 -9.04
CA GLU A 89 0.11 9.77 -10.01
C GLU A 89 0.62 10.55 -11.21
N HIS A 90 0.26 10.07 -12.40
CA HIS A 90 0.53 10.69 -13.70
C HIS A 90 -0.73 10.69 -14.54
N LEU A 91 -0.79 11.52 -15.58
CA LEU A 91 -1.82 11.31 -16.60
C LEU A 91 -1.58 9.97 -17.32
N GLN A 92 -2.61 9.15 -17.42
CA GLN A 92 -2.52 7.88 -18.15
C GLN A 92 -2.07 8.09 -19.61
N SER A 93 -2.55 9.15 -20.24
CA SER A 93 -2.17 9.50 -21.61
C SER A 93 -0.68 9.83 -21.78
N GLU A 94 -0.04 10.46 -20.80
CA GLU A 94 1.38 10.76 -20.87
C GLU A 94 2.24 9.49 -20.68
N ILE A 95 1.81 8.60 -19.80
CA ILE A 95 2.43 7.27 -19.66
C ILE A 95 2.31 6.49 -20.97
N GLU A 96 1.13 6.46 -21.59
CA GLU A 96 0.93 5.78 -22.87
C GLU A 96 1.76 6.39 -24.00
N LYS A 97 1.91 7.70 -24.05
CA LYS A 97 2.80 8.37 -25.02
C LYS A 97 4.26 7.96 -24.83
N SER A 98 4.72 7.87 -23.59
CA SER A 98 6.09 7.44 -23.32
C SER A 98 6.33 5.97 -23.65
N LEU A 99 5.32 5.10 -23.49
CA LEU A 99 5.44 3.67 -23.74
C LEU A 99 5.22 3.30 -25.23
N TYR A 100 4.24 3.93 -25.87
CA TYR A 100 3.76 3.56 -27.21
C TYR A 100 4.14 4.57 -28.29
N HIS A 101 4.72 5.70 -27.92
CA HIS A 101 5.13 6.77 -28.82
C HIS A 101 4.00 7.19 -29.78
N GLU A 102 4.22 7.13 -31.07
CA GLU A 102 3.22 7.50 -32.09
C GLU A 102 2.00 6.58 -32.11
N ALA A 103 2.14 5.35 -31.60
CA ALA A 103 1.03 4.40 -31.54
C ALA A 103 0.11 4.64 -30.30
N ALA A 104 0.41 5.61 -29.45
CA ALA A 104 -0.41 5.91 -28.28
C ALA A 104 -1.85 6.24 -28.68
N GLY A 105 -2.82 5.61 -28.01
CA GLY A 105 -4.23 5.74 -28.32
C GLY A 105 -4.75 4.80 -29.42
N HIS A 106 -3.90 3.97 -30.02
CA HIS A 106 -4.34 2.97 -31.00
C HIS A 106 -5.28 1.95 -30.33
N PRO A 107 -6.47 1.65 -30.91
CA PRO A 107 -7.50 0.85 -30.23
C PRO A 107 -7.11 -0.62 -30.00
N ALA A 108 -6.11 -1.14 -30.72
CA ALA A 108 -5.60 -2.49 -30.50
C ALA A 108 -4.57 -2.59 -29.36
N LEU A 109 -4.09 -1.45 -28.83
CA LEU A 109 -3.16 -1.46 -27.70
C LEU A 109 -3.92 -1.50 -26.36
N PRO A 110 -3.42 -2.28 -25.38
CA PRO A 110 -3.95 -2.24 -24.03
C PRO A 110 -3.65 -0.89 -23.36
N ARG A 111 -4.28 -0.60 -22.24
CA ARG A 111 -3.86 0.52 -21.41
C ARG A 111 -2.42 0.35 -20.97
N GLY A 112 -1.63 1.42 -21.08
CA GLY A 112 -0.22 1.39 -20.75
C GLY A 112 0.01 1.07 -19.28
N GLU A 113 0.82 0.04 -19.02
CA GLU A 113 1.26 -0.41 -17.71
C GLU A 113 2.79 -0.43 -17.67
N TYR A 114 3.37 -0.21 -16.51
CA TYR A 114 4.81 -0.29 -16.32
C TYR A 114 5.19 -0.95 -15.00
N GLN A 115 6.36 -1.56 -15.01
CA GLN A 115 7.03 -2.03 -13.80
C GLN A 115 8.48 -1.56 -13.87
N LEU A 116 8.89 -0.75 -12.90
CA LEU A 116 10.22 -0.16 -12.84
C LEU A 116 10.93 -0.64 -11.59
N SER A 117 12.24 -0.82 -11.71
CA SER A 117 13.12 -1.08 -10.58
C SER A 117 14.46 -0.41 -10.79
N GLN A 118 15.09 0.00 -9.71
CA GLN A 118 16.42 0.60 -9.72
C GLN A 118 17.16 0.23 -8.44
N HIS A 119 18.32 -0.37 -8.60
CA HIS A 119 19.23 -0.55 -7.48
C HIS A 119 19.93 0.79 -7.17
N VAL A 120 19.87 1.18 -5.91
CA VAL A 120 20.53 2.34 -5.35
C VAL A 120 21.32 1.83 -4.15
N GLU A 121 22.63 1.76 -4.31
CA GLU A 121 23.54 1.16 -3.32
C GLU A 121 23.09 -0.25 -2.88
N LYS A 122 22.69 -0.41 -1.61
CA LYS A 122 22.27 -1.68 -1.04
C LYS A 122 20.76 -1.94 -1.15
N ARG A 123 19.97 -0.95 -1.60
CA ARG A 123 18.52 -1.02 -1.62
C ARG A 123 17.98 -1.09 -3.04
N CYS A 124 16.77 -1.57 -3.16
CA CYS A 124 16.02 -1.52 -4.41
C CYS A 124 14.85 -0.54 -4.26
N VAL A 125 14.76 0.42 -5.18
CA VAL A 125 13.56 1.22 -5.41
C VAL A 125 12.79 0.58 -6.54
N TYR A 126 11.51 0.34 -6.35
CA TYR A 126 10.70 -0.27 -7.40
C TYR A 126 9.26 0.24 -7.39
N THR A 127 8.59 0.09 -8.52
CA THR A 127 7.17 0.35 -8.62
C THR A 127 6.38 -0.92 -8.34
N PHE A 128 5.28 -0.78 -7.63
CA PHE A 128 4.42 -1.89 -7.25
C PHE A 128 2.96 -1.53 -7.50
N CYS A 129 2.14 -2.54 -7.82
CA CYS A 129 0.69 -2.38 -7.99
C CYS A 129 0.32 -1.17 -8.85
N MET A 130 0.88 -1.08 -10.06
CA MET A 130 0.52 -0.07 -11.04
C MET A 130 -0.94 -0.24 -11.45
N CYS A 131 -1.70 0.84 -11.37
CA CYS A 131 -3.13 0.90 -11.63
C CYS A 131 -3.41 1.84 -12.82
N PRO A 132 -3.49 1.32 -14.05
CA PRO A 132 -3.80 2.14 -15.22
C PRO A 132 -5.23 2.64 -15.15
N GLY A 133 -5.44 3.93 -15.49
CA GLY A 133 -6.75 4.57 -15.39
C GLY A 133 -7.37 4.43 -13.99
N GLY A 134 -6.53 4.47 -12.95
CA GLY A 134 -6.91 4.16 -11.58
C GLY A 134 -6.98 5.36 -10.65
N GLN A 135 -7.20 5.07 -9.38
CA GLN A 135 -7.31 6.03 -8.29
C GLN A 135 -6.43 5.61 -7.13
N VAL A 136 -5.91 6.58 -6.40
CA VAL A 136 -5.33 6.38 -5.07
C VAL A 136 -6.47 6.30 -4.07
N VAL A 137 -6.44 5.30 -3.20
CA VAL A 137 -7.50 5.03 -2.21
C VAL A 137 -6.94 4.95 -0.80
N ALA A 138 -7.79 5.26 0.19
CA ALA A 138 -7.46 5.10 1.60
C ALA A 138 -7.41 3.61 1.97
N SER A 139 -6.37 3.19 2.69
CA SER A 139 -6.13 1.79 3.08
C SER A 139 -5.66 1.62 4.53
N ALA A 140 -5.78 2.64 5.36
CA ALA A 140 -5.39 2.56 6.76
C ALA A 140 -6.27 1.56 7.53
N SER A 141 -5.65 0.70 8.34
CA SER A 141 -6.32 -0.30 9.17
C SER A 141 -6.48 0.13 10.63
N GLU A 142 -5.78 1.16 11.07
CA GLU A 142 -5.80 1.66 12.45
C GLU A 142 -6.24 3.13 12.49
N LYS A 143 -6.92 3.52 13.57
CA LYS A 143 -7.31 4.93 13.79
C LYS A 143 -6.09 5.83 13.94
N GLY A 144 -6.17 7.05 13.39
CA GLY A 144 -5.07 8.01 13.46
C GLY A 144 -3.86 7.61 12.62
N ARG A 145 -4.09 6.88 11.53
CA ARG A 145 -3.08 6.45 10.56
C ARG A 145 -3.53 6.81 9.16
N VAL A 146 -2.58 7.07 8.28
CA VAL A 146 -2.83 7.22 6.83
C VAL A 146 -1.95 6.23 6.08
N VAL A 147 -2.61 5.41 5.27
CA VAL A 147 -1.99 4.50 4.31
C VAL A 147 -2.74 4.64 3.00
N THR A 148 -2.02 4.71 1.91
CA THR A 148 -2.57 4.78 0.56
C THR A 148 -2.40 3.44 -0.16
N ASN A 149 -3.32 3.15 -1.07
CA ASN A 149 -3.22 2.06 -2.02
C ASN A 149 -3.74 2.54 -3.37
N GLY A 150 -3.69 1.72 -4.41
CA GLY A 150 -4.22 2.03 -5.72
C GLY A 150 -5.27 1.03 -6.17
N MET A 151 -6.24 1.52 -6.93
CA MET A 151 -7.26 0.69 -7.57
C MET A 151 -7.61 1.19 -8.96
N SER A 152 -7.94 0.27 -9.85
CA SER A 152 -8.56 0.58 -11.14
C SER A 152 -9.92 -0.08 -11.25
N TYR A 153 -10.88 0.60 -11.87
CA TYR A 153 -12.08 -0.08 -12.35
C TYR A 153 -11.71 -1.02 -13.51
N HIS A 154 -12.55 -2.00 -13.78
CA HIS A 154 -12.31 -2.95 -14.89
C HIS A 154 -12.09 -2.26 -16.24
N ALA A 155 -12.81 -1.18 -16.50
CA ALA A 155 -12.67 -0.41 -17.73
C ALA A 155 -11.33 0.33 -17.86
N ARG A 156 -10.59 0.51 -16.75
CA ARG A 156 -9.31 1.24 -16.70
C ARG A 156 -9.37 2.61 -17.41
N SER A 157 -10.55 3.27 -17.35
CA SER A 157 -10.86 4.47 -18.12
C SER A 157 -10.61 5.78 -17.37
N GLY A 158 -10.09 5.71 -16.16
CA GLY A 158 -9.75 6.89 -15.38
C GLY A 158 -8.64 7.72 -16.03
N ARG A 159 -8.59 8.97 -15.64
CA ARG A 159 -7.65 9.94 -16.20
C ARG A 159 -6.20 9.69 -15.80
N ASN A 160 -6.00 9.27 -14.55
CA ASN A 160 -4.68 9.05 -13.99
C ASN A 160 -4.26 7.57 -14.07
N ALA A 161 -2.96 7.37 -14.22
CA ALA A 161 -2.26 6.16 -13.83
C ALA A 161 -1.69 6.38 -12.43
N ASN A 162 -1.66 5.36 -11.59
CA ASN A 162 -0.90 5.44 -10.34
C ASN A 162 -0.14 4.14 -10.07
N ALA A 163 0.98 4.26 -9.35
CA ALA A 163 1.78 3.14 -8.89
C ALA A 163 2.42 3.48 -7.54
N ALA A 164 2.56 2.51 -6.66
CA ALA A 164 3.46 2.67 -5.52
C ALA A 164 4.91 2.80 -6.01
N VAL A 165 5.64 3.77 -5.49
CA VAL A 165 7.09 3.90 -5.62
C VAL A 165 7.66 3.70 -4.24
N VAL A 166 8.32 2.57 -4.05
CA VAL A 166 8.70 2.11 -2.72
C VAL A 166 10.17 1.70 -2.67
N VAL A 167 10.73 1.78 -1.49
CA VAL A 167 12.08 1.29 -1.16
C VAL A 167 11.98 0.14 -0.16
N SER A 168 12.78 -0.90 -0.37
CA SER A 168 12.85 -2.05 0.54
C SER A 168 13.46 -1.66 1.89
N VAL A 169 12.86 -2.19 2.96
CA VAL A 169 13.31 -2.08 4.35
C VAL A 169 13.40 -3.45 4.98
N GLY A 170 14.28 -3.61 5.95
CA GLY A 170 14.56 -4.89 6.58
C GLY A 170 15.15 -4.77 7.97
N GLY A 171 15.80 -5.82 8.44
CA GLY A 171 16.35 -5.90 9.79
C GLY A 171 17.36 -4.81 10.13
N GLU A 172 18.01 -4.20 9.15
CA GLU A 172 18.91 -3.05 9.36
C GLU A 172 18.18 -1.77 9.74
N ASP A 173 16.88 -1.65 9.41
CA ASP A 173 16.06 -0.47 9.71
C ASP A 173 15.39 -0.57 11.09
N PHE A 174 15.03 -1.77 11.54
CA PHE A 174 14.28 -2.00 12.78
C PHE A 174 14.79 -3.19 13.63
N GLY A 175 15.91 -3.84 13.27
CA GLY A 175 16.64 -4.76 14.13
C GLY A 175 16.05 -6.16 14.26
N ASN A 176 15.55 -6.80 13.22
CA ASN A 176 15.04 -8.19 13.18
C ASN A 176 14.05 -8.57 14.30
N ASP A 177 13.39 -7.58 14.90
CA ASP A 177 12.38 -7.76 15.93
C ASP A 177 11.00 -7.45 15.33
N PRO A 178 10.08 -8.44 15.26
CA PRO A 178 8.75 -8.22 14.70
C PRO A 178 7.97 -7.08 15.36
N ARG A 179 8.15 -6.85 16.67
CA ARG A 179 7.49 -5.75 17.37
C ARG A 179 8.04 -4.40 16.93
N LYS A 180 9.35 -4.32 16.69
CA LYS A 180 9.98 -3.09 16.18
C LYS A 180 9.58 -2.83 14.73
N ALA A 181 9.47 -3.88 13.90
CA ALA A 181 8.96 -3.75 12.54
C ALA A 181 7.54 -3.19 12.51
N ILE A 182 6.64 -3.69 13.35
CA ILE A 182 5.27 -3.18 13.51
C ILE A 182 5.30 -1.72 14.02
N ALA A 183 6.14 -1.41 15.00
CA ALA A 183 6.27 -0.05 15.54
C ALA A 183 6.78 0.92 14.47
N PHE A 184 7.75 0.53 13.65
CA PHE A 184 8.26 1.32 12.55
C PHE A 184 7.16 1.68 11.53
N GLN A 185 6.36 0.71 11.08
CA GLN A 185 5.22 0.97 10.19
C GLN A 185 4.21 1.94 10.85
N ARG A 186 3.83 1.67 12.09
CA ARG A 186 2.87 2.52 12.84
C ARG A 186 3.36 3.95 13.00
N GLU A 187 4.65 4.14 13.21
CA GLU A 187 5.25 5.48 13.32
C GLU A 187 5.16 6.24 12.01
N LEU A 188 5.53 5.62 10.88
CA LEU A 188 5.44 6.25 9.56
C LEU A 188 3.98 6.62 9.21
N GLU A 189 3.05 5.74 9.47
CA GLU A 189 1.61 5.96 9.24
C GLU A 189 1.03 7.08 10.13
N ALA A 190 1.52 7.19 11.37
CA ALA A 190 1.16 8.28 12.28
C ALA A 190 1.70 9.62 11.82
N ARG A 191 2.96 9.65 11.35
CA ARG A 191 3.56 10.86 10.78
C ARG A 191 2.78 11.32 9.55
N ALA A 192 2.40 10.39 8.66
CA ALA A 192 1.57 10.69 7.50
C ALA A 192 0.20 11.25 7.89
N TYR A 193 -0.46 10.66 8.89
CA TYR A 193 -1.71 11.18 9.43
C TYR A 193 -1.55 12.59 10.00
N ALA A 194 -0.52 12.83 10.81
CA ALA A 194 -0.26 14.15 11.38
C ALA A 194 0.01 15.20 10.31
N ALA A 195 0.80 14.88 9.28
CA ALA A 195 1.08 15.75 8.15
C ALA A 195 -0.15 16.01 7.29
N GLY A 196 -1.07 15.06 7.17
CA GLY A 196 -2.32 15.17 6.41
C GLY A 196 -3.41 16.00 7.13
N ARG A 197 -3.40 16.06 8.46
CA ARG A 197 -4.44 16.69 9.30
C ARG A 197 -4.86 18.10 8.88
N PRO A 198 -3.99 19.02 8.44
CA PRO A 198 -4.42 20.33 7.98
C PRO A 198 -5.38 20.30 6.80
N GLY A 199 -5.39 19.23 6.02
CA GLY A 199 -6.31 19.01 4.88
C GLY A 199 -7.64 18.36 5.26
N GLY A 200 -7.80 17.91 6.50
CA GLY A 200 -9.00 17.23 6.99
C GLY A 200 -8.70 15.93 7.72
N GLU A 201 -9.74 15.32 8.28
CA GLU A 201 -9.59 14.02 8.90
C GLU A 201 -9.28 12.95 7.85
N TYR A 202 -8.15 12.25 8.01
CA TYR A 202 -7.63 11.27 7.05
C TYR A 202 -7.25 11.81 5.66
N ALA A 203 -7.08 13.13 5.47
CA ALA A 203 -6.43 13.65 4.30
C ALA A 203 -4.98 13.14 4.23
N ALA A 204 -4.49 12.88 3.01
CA ALA A 204 -3.13 12.39 2.83
C ALA A 204 -2.15 13.54 2.58
N PRO A 205 -0.92 13.48 3.10
CA PRO A 205 0.15 14.38 2.69
C PRO A 205 0.54 14.09 1.24
N ALA A 206 0.81 15.14 0.47
CA ALA A 206 1.17 15.03 -0.94
C ALA A 206 2.12 16.16 -1.37
N GLU A 207 2.93 15.88 -2.37
CA GLU A 207 3.72 16.88 -3.08
C GLU A 207 4.00 16.48 -4.52
N ASN A 208 4.44 17.43 -5.35
CA ASN A 208 4.88 17.08 -6.70
C ASN A 208 6.19 16.29 -6.66
N ILE A 209 6.39 15.35 -7.60
CA ILE A 209 7.62 14.54 -7.67
C ILE A 209 8.85 15.45 -7.75
N GLN A 210 8.81 16.50 -8.55
CA GLN A 210 9.92 17.44 -8.64
C GLN A 210 10.19 18.15 -7.30
N SER A 211 9.15 18.52 -6.56
CA SER A 211 9.26 19.10 -5.22
C SER A 211 9.92 18.14 -4.23
N PHE A 212 9.54 16.86 -4.27
CA PHE A 212 10.17 15.80 -3.46
C PHE A 212 11.66 15.63 -3.79
N LEU A 213 12.04 15.66 -5.07
CA LEU A 213 13.42 15.58 -5.52
C LEU A 213 14.27 16.76 -5.02
N GLU A 214 13.66 17.91 -4.80
CA GLU A 214 14.27 19.16 -4.34
C GLU A 214 14.13 19.40 -2.83
N GLY A 215 13.36 18.54 -2.11
CA GLY A 215 13.11 18.67 -0.66
C GLY A 215 12.30 19.92 -0.30
N ARG A 216 11.27 20.27 -1.08
CA ARG A 216 10.52 21.54 -0.92
C ARG A 216 9.14 21.41 -0.31
N GLY A 217 8.53 20.22 -0.29
CA GLY A 217 7.21 19.98 0.29
C GLY A 217 6.07 20.76 -0.39
N ARG A 218 6.16 21.02 -1.71
CA ARG A 218 5.18 21.83 -2.44
C ARG A 218 4.24 20.99 -3.27
N LEU A 219 2.97 21.36 -3.27
CA LEU A 219 1.93 20.74 -4.09
C LEU A 219 1.28 21.78 -4.99
N ASN A 220 1.57 21.71 -6.28
CA ASN A 220 0.93 22.48 -7.33
C ASN A 220 0.02 21.55 -8.14
N ILE A 221 -1.30 21.75 -8.06
CA ILE A 221 -2.27 20.93 -8.77
C ILE A 221 -2.46 21.54 -10.16
N GLY A 222 -1.96 20.83 -11.18
CA GLY A 222 -2.09 21.18 -12.59
C GLY A 222 -3.05 20.24 -13.34
N ARG A 223 -2.58 19.68 -14.45
CA ARG A 223 -3.35 18.69 -15.24
C ARG A 223 -3.53 17.38 -14.47
N VAL A 224 -2.53 16.94 -13.70
CA VAL A 224 -2.67 15.82 -12.77
C VAL A 224 -3.41 16.32 -11.54
N ARG A 225 -4.57 15.75 -11.28
CA ARG A 225 -5.36 16.03 -10.07
C ARG A 225 -5.30 14.81 -9.17
N PRO A 226 -4.93 14.97 -7.89
CA PRO A 226 -4.94 13.87 -6.95
C PRO A 226 -6.28 13.15 -6.92
N THR A 227 -6.26 11.83 -6.90
CA THR A 227 -7.47 11.02 -6.92
C THR A 227 -7.86 10.47 -5.55
N TYR A 228 -7.06 10.72 -4.53
CA TYR A 228 -7.33 10.29 -3.16
C TYR A 228 -8.60 10.96 -2.61
N ASP A 229 -9.61 10.16 -2.26
CA ASP A 229 -10.97 10.59 -1.98
C ASP A 229 -11.16 11.34 -0.64
N ARG A 230 -10.19 11.23 0.29
CA ARG A 230 -10.21 11.95 1.57
C ARG A 230 -9.54 13.32 1.51
N GLY A 231 -9.11 13.74 0.31
CA GLY A 231 -8.38 14.98 0.10
C GLY A 231 -6.89 14.86 0.36
N VAL A 232 -6.14 15.81 -0.19
CA VAL A 232 -4.69 15.88 -0.01
C VAL A 232 -4.27 17.26 0.49
N VAL A 233 -3.13 17.31 1.15
CA VAL A 233 -2.53 18.57 1.63
C VAL A 233 -1.03 18.59 1.32
N ALA A 234 -0.50 19.77 0.97
CA ALA A 234 0.92 19.93 0.72
C ALA A 234 1.74 19.62 1.99
N ALA A 235 2.71 18.73 1.86
CA ALA A 235 3.63 18.39 2.94
C ALA A 235 4.95 17.88 2.37
N ASP A 236 6.03 18.04 3.13
CA ASP A 236 7.33 17.43 2.82
C ASP A 236 7.27 15.91 3.09
N LEU A 237 7.11 15.13 2.05
CA LEU A 237 7.05 13.67 2.15
C LEU A 237 8.41 13.08 2.55
N GLY A 238 9.51 13.75 2.22
CA GLY A 238 10.84 13.34 2.63
C GLY A 238 11.01 13.33 4.16
N ALA A 239 10.37 14.26 4.86
CA ALA A 239 10.40 14.34 6.31
C ALA A 239 9.60 13.23 7.02
N LEU A 240 8.73 12.50 6.31
CA LEU A 240 7.98 11.38 6.87
C LEU A 240 8.84 10.14 7.06
N LEU A 241 9.88 9.99 6.25
CA LEU A 241 10.77 8.83 6.21
C LEU A 241 12.11 9.12 6.90
N PRO A 242 12.84 8.09 7.33
CA PRO A 242 14.26 8.21 7.59
C PRO A 242 15.00 8.81 6.38
N THR A 243 15.95 9.71 6.62
CA THR A 243 16.64 10.47 5.56
C THR A 243 17.24 9.56 4.48
N GLU A 244 17.88 8.46 4.88
CA GLU A 244 18.45 7.49 3.95
C GLU A 244 17.42 6.90 2.98
N LEU A 245 16.22 6.56 3.47
CA LEU A 245 15.15 6.02 2.64
C LEU A 245 14.58 7.07 1.68
N ALA A 246 14.43 8.31 2.15
CA ALA A 246 14.01 9.42 1.31
C ALA A 246 15.00 9.70 0.19
N ASP A 247 16.31 9.71 0.49
CA ASP A 247 17.37 9.94 -0.50
C ASP A 247 17.46 8.78 -1.52
N THR A 248 17.28 7.56 -1.05
CA THR A 248 17.21 6.38 -1.90
C THR A 248 16.02 6.46 -2.87
N LEU A 249 14.83 6.86 -2.40
CA LEU A 249 13.67 7.11 -3.26
C LEU A 249 13.91 8.22 -4.28
N ARG A 250 14.54 9.33 -3.88
CA ARG A 250 14.91 10.42 -4.79
C ARG A 250 15.84 9.93 -5.90
N ALA A 251 16.84 9.11 -5.56
CA ALA A 251 17.75 8.54 -6.55
C ALA A 251 17.02 7.59 -7.53
N GLY A 252 16.11 6.75 -7.02
CA GLY A 252 15.28 5.87 -7.83
C GLY A 252 14.38 6.64 -8.80
N LEU A 253 13.68 7.67 -8.32
CA LEU A 253 12.81 8.52 -9.13
C LEU A 253 13.59 9.21 -10.28
N ARG A 254 14.80 9.75 -10.00
CA ARG A 254 15.67 10.31 -11.06
C ARG A 254 16.05 9.27 -12.11
N ALA A 255 16.25 8.02 -11.72
CA ALA A 255 16.54 6.95 -12.65
C ALA A 255 15.32 6.57 -13.51
N TYR A 256 14.11 6.72 -12.99
CA TYR A 256 12.87 6.41 -13.71
C TYR A 256 12.60 7.39 -14.85
N GLU A 257 13.02 8.65 -14.74
CA GLU A 257 12.93 9.63 -15.83
C GLU A 257 13.63 9.13 -17.11
N ARG A 258 14.72 8.36 -16.97
CA ARG A 258 15.43 7.78 -18.12
C ARG A 258 14.71 6.56 -18.73
N LYS A 259 13.79 5.95 -18.00
CA LYS A 259 13.03 4.77 -18.43
C LYS A 259 11.66 5.14 -19.00
N ILE A 260 11.03 6.14 -18.42
CA ILE A 260 9.73 6.70 -18.84
C ILE A 260 9.90 8.22 -18.88
N ALA A 261 9.98 8.79 -20.07
CA ALA A 261 10.09 10.23 -20.23
C ALA A 261 8.91 10.96 -19.61
N GLY A 262 9.20 11.98 -18.80
CA GLY A 262 8.18 12.73 -18.06
C GLY A 262 7.71 12.07 -16.74
N TYR A 263 8.39 11.01 -16.27
CA TYR A 263 8.07 10.39 -14.98
C TYR A 263 8.21 11.39 -13.82
N THR A 264 9.19 12.27 -13.88
CA THR A 264 9.43 13.33 -12.90
C THR A 264 8.89 14.70 -13.34
N ALA A 265 7.92 14.71 -14.28
CA ALA A 265 7.31 15.95 -14.74
C ALA A 265 6.78 16.79 -13.57
N PRO A 266 6.80 18.15 -13.67
CA PRO A 266 6.39 19.04 -12.58
C PRO A 266 4.95 18.82 -12.09
N GLU A 267 4.10 18.22 -12.92
CA GLU A 267 2.70 17.95 -12.60
C GLU A 267 2.47 16.59 -11.93
N ALA A 268 3.44 15.67 -11.99
CA ALA A 268 3.34 14.37 -11.36
C ALA A 268 3.32 14.52 -9.83
N ILE A 269 2.49 13.74 -9.17
CA ILE A 269 2.20 13.90 -7.74
C ILE A 269 2.59 12.63 -6.99
N LEU A 270 3.18 12.77 -5.82
CA LEU A 270 3.30 11.74 -4.80
C LEU A 270 2.26 11.98 -3.72
N THR A 271 1.58 10.92 -3.31
CA THR A 271 0.62 10.90 -2.20
C THR A 271 1.04 9.82 -1.22
N GLY A 272 1.16 10.14 0.02
CA GLY A 272 1.69 9.21 0.99
C GLY A 272 0.69 8.78 2.04
N LEU A 273 0.94 7.71 2.71
CA LEU A 273 2.08 6.83 2.74
C LEU A 273 1.67 5.44 2.20
N GLU A 274 2.58 4.74 1.56
CA GLU A 274 2.42 3.31 1.22
C GLU A 274 3.37 2.51 2.15
N THR A 275 2.82 1.49 2.86
CA THR A 275 3.57 0.61 3.78
C THR A 275 3.25 -0.86 3.57
#